data_57ca027f2ed061230e58c324417a4c6d
#
_entry.id   57ca027f2ed061230e58c324417a4c6d
#
_cell.length_a   1.000
_cell.length_b   1.000
_cell.length_c   1.000
_cell.angle_alpha   90.00
_cell.angle_beta   90.00
_cell.angle_gamma   90.00
#
_symmetry.space_group_name_H-M   'P 1'
#
loop_
_entity.id
_entity.type
_entity.pdbx_description
1 polymer ?
#
loop_
_entity_poly.entity_id
_entity_poly.type
_entity_poly.pdbx_seq_one_letter_code
_entity_poly.pdbx_strand_id
1 'polypeptide(L)'
;MAYIGTMKNYLASLLLAVLFLSQDRQDHYLVVGTYTGGKSEGIYLFKFNSGDASFKEVSHAKTSNPSYLVVSPDQKFVYSVSEDAKDNNGGEIAAFRFDKEKGELNFVNKQLTGGDHPCYVDIDRTGKWVFAGNYSSGSLSVLPVNPDGSLSKAISVIRHEGSGKDPKRQEKPHVHCTIISPDNKWLYVPDLGIDKVMIYSFDEKTGRLTASKQSFAASTAGAGPRHFTFHPNGKFAYLVEELSGHVVAYQMMNGQLKLLQRTSTLPRGETGNAGSADIHVSPDGKFLYASNRGDFNNIAIFKVDANSGKLAIVGFQPTLGKAPRNFNFDPSGNYLLVGNQDSDEIVIFKRNLKSGVLDDTGKRIAVGKPVCLKWAEVE
;
A
#
# COMPACT_ATOMS: atom_id res chain seq x y z
N MET A 1 -59.15 -28.68 13.05
CA MET A 1 -57.96 -29.04 12.24
C MET A 1 -57.56 -27.97 11.19
N ALA A 2 -57.74 -26.69 11.47
CA ALA A 2 -57.45 -25.61 10.49
C ALA A 2 -56.40 -24.58 10.97
N TYR A 3 -55.70 -24.83 12.07
CA TYR A 3 -54.72 -23.86 12.62
C TYR A 3 -53.24 -24.24 12.45
N ILE A 4 -52.93 -25.42 11.91
CA ILE A 4 -51.54 -25.91 11.75
C ILE A 4 -50.97 -25.61 10.34
N GLY A 5 -51.84 -25.35 9.34
CA GLY A 5 -51.40 -25.07 7.96
C GLY A 5 -50.83 -23.68 7.72
N THR A 6 -51.31 -22.68 8.45
CA THR A 6 -50.88 -21.27 8.26
C THR A 6 -49.53 -20.92 8.88
N MET A 7 -49.11 -21.58 9.94
CA MET A 7 -47.81 -21.33 10.57
C MET A 7 -46.61 -21.87 9.74
N LYS A 8 -46.80 -22.96 8.99
CA LYS A 8 -45.74 -23.52 8.14
C LYS A 8 -45.39 -22.61 6.95
N ASN A 9 -46.35 -21.89 6.41
CA ASN A 9 -46.15 -20.99 5.28
C ASN A 9 -45.45 -19.67 5.69
N TYR A 10 -45.68 -19.19 6.91
CA TYR A 10 -44.96 -18.00 7.43
C TYR A 10 -43.51 -18.29 7.81
N LEU A 11 -43.21 -19.50 8.30
CA LEU A 11 -41.81 -19.90 8.57
C LEU A 11 -41.01 -20.11 7.28
N ALA A 12 -41.60 -20.65 6.21
CA ALA A 12 -40.95 -20.79 4.93
C ALA A 12 -40.68 -19.44 4.25
N SER A 13 -41.61 -18.47 4.40
CA SER A 13 -41.43 -17.11 3.87
C SER A 13 -40.38 -16.29 4.65
N LEU A 14 -40.27 -16.50 5.97
CA LEU A 14 -39.21 -15.87 6.78
C LEU A 14 -37.81 -16.47 6.48
N LEU A 15 -37.69 -17.77 6.24
CA LEU A 15 -36.45 -18.41 5.87
C LEU A 15 -35.97 -17.98 4.47
N LEU A 16 -36.89 -17.77 3.50
CA LEU A 16 -36.52 -17.21 2.19
C LEU A 16 -36.07 -15.74 2.29
N ALA A 17 -36.67 -14.93 3.13
CA ALA A 17 -36.31 -13.53 3.33
C ALA A 17 -34.91 -13.37 4.01
N VAL A 18 -34.56 -14.32 4.90
CA VAL A 18 -33.22 -14.32 5.55
C VAL A 18 -32.12 -14.81 4.61
N LEU A 19 -32.41 -15.62 3.60
CA LEU A 19 -31.45 -16.07 2.59
C LEU A 19 -31.12 -14.98 1.54
N PHE A 20 -31.94 -13.93 1.42
CA PHE A 20 -31.65 -12.79 0.52
C PHE A 20 -30.85 -11.66 1.20
N LEU A 21 -30.60 -11.71 2.51
CA LEU A 21 -29.88 -10.66 3.25
C LEU A 21 -28.39 -10.90 3.44
N SER A 22 -27.83 -12.01 2.95
CA SER A 22 -26.39 -12.29 2.94
C SER A 22 -25.86 -12.46 1.52
N GLN A 23 -26.28 -11.61 0.60
CA GLN A 23 -25.48 -11.40 -0.60
C GLN A 23 -24.27 -10.58 -0.14
N ASP A 24 -23.14 -11.27 0.10
CA ASP A 24 -21.88 -10.63 0.39
C ASP A 24 -21.71 -9.46 -0.56
N ARG A 25 -21.48 -8.26 0.01
CA ARG A 25 -21.21 -7.06 -0.78
C ARG A 25 -19.91 -7.32 -1.56
N GLN A 26 -20.07 -7.71 -2.82
CA GLN A 26 -18.93 -8.05 -3.69
C GLN A 26 -18.33 -6.82 -4.37
N ASP A 27 -19.03 -5.69 -4.30
CA ASP A 27 -18.60 -4.45 -4.94
C ASP A 27 -17.76 -3.60 -3.98
N HIS A 28 -16.64 -3.10 -4.49
CA HIS A 28 -15.72 -2.21 -3.80
C HIS A 28 -15.29 -1.08 -4.73
N TYR A 29 -14.86 0.04 -4.16
CA TYR A 29 -14.16 1.07 -4.94
C TYR A 29 -12.67 0.77 -4.98
N LEU A 30 -12.12 0.65 -6.19
CA LEU A 30 -10.68 0.69 -6.43
C LEU A 30 -10.28 2.15 -6.67
N VAL A 31 -9.46 2.70 -5.80
CA VAL A 31 -8.90 4.05 -5.88
C VAL A 31 -7.49 3.95 -6.43
N VAL A 32 -7.26 4.54 -7.60
CA VAL A 32 -6.00 4.42 -8.34
C VAL A 32 -5.26 5.75 -8.34
N GLY A 33 -4.09 5.78 -7.71
CA GLY A 33 -3.13 6.87 -7.80
C GLY A 33 -2.20 6.70 -8.99
N THR A 34 -1.83 7.80 -9.63
CA THR A 34 -1.06 7.79 -10.88
C THR A 34 0.06 8.82 -10.87
N TYR A 35 1.01 8.69 -11.81
CA TYR A 35 1.78 9.85 -12.24
C TYR A 35 1.02 10.59 -13.33
N THR A 36 0.89 11.92 -13.18
CA THR A 36 0.22 12.76 -14.16
C THR A 36 1.14 13.15 -15.33
N GLY A 37 0.56 13.59 -16.40
CA GLY A 37 1.21 13.76 -17.68
C GLY A 37 0.96 12.56 -18.59
N GLY A 38 0.93 12.74 -19.89
CA GLY A 38 0.48 11.71 -20.82
C GLY A 38 -1.03 11.46 -20.73
N LYS A 39 -1.45 10.25 -20.35
CA LYS A 39 -2.87 9.86 -20.34
C LYS A 39 -3.58 10.09 -19.00
N SER A 40 -2.88 10.45 -17.92
CA SER A 40 -3.47 10.61 -16.60
C SER A 40 -3.59 12.06 -16.16
N GLU A 41 -4.69 12.38 -15.48
CA GLU A 41 -4.97 13.70 -14.90
C GLU A 41 -5.01 13.68 -13.35
N GLY A 42 -4.90 12.51 -12.70
CA GLY A 42 -4.98 12.45 -11.24
C GLY A 42 -5.37 11.10 -10.65
N ILE A 43 -6.34 11.08 -9.74
CA ILE A 43 -6.83 9.89 -9.05
C ILE A 43 -8.08 9.37 -9.78
N TYR A 44 -8.11 8.05 -10.07
CA TYR A 44 -9.25 7.40 -10.74
C TYR A 44 -9.98 6.47 -9.78
N LEU A 45 -11.31 6.43 -9.89
CA LEU A 45 -12.17 5.53 -9.13
C LEU A 45 -12.86 4.54 -10.06
N PHE A 46 -12.72 3.26 -9.73
CA PHE A 46 -13.42 2.17 -10.40
C PHE A 46 -14.30 1.44 -9.38
N LYS A 47 -15.53 1.09 -9.78
CA LYS A 47 -16.32 0.10 -9.08
C LYS A 47 -15.86 -1.27 -9.53
N PHE A 48 -15.45 -2.12 -8.61
CA PHE A 48 -14.89 -3.45 -8.85
C PHE A 48 -15.72 -4.51 -8.13
N ASN A 49 -16.04 -5.61 -8.82
CA ASN A 49 -16.78 -6.73 -8.25
C ASN A 49 -15.82 -7.90 -7.94
N SER A 50 -15.69 -8.25 -6.65
CA SER A 50 -14.81 -9.34 -6.16
C SER A 50 -15.32 -10.75 -6.50
N GLY A 51 -16.55 -10.90 -7.03
CA GLY A 51 -17.10 -12.19 -7.44
C GLY A 51 -16.59 -12.65 -8.81
N ASP A 52 -16.51 -11.71 -9.75
CA ASP A 52 -16.16 -12.01 -11.13
C ASP A 52 -15.03 -11.14 -11.72
N ALA A 53 -14.47 -10.22 -10.92
CA ALA A 53 -13.50 -9.22 -11.33
C ALA A 53 -14.00 -8.31 -12.47
N SER A 54 -15.29 -8.06 -12.57
CA SER A 54 -15.81 -7.01 -13.43
C SER A 54 -15.52 -5.63 -12.80
N PHE A 55 -15.36 -4.63 -13.65
CA PHE A 55 -15.06 -3.27 -13.20
C PHE A 55 -15.69 -2.23 -14.15
N LYS A 56 -15.89 -1.04 -13.60
CA LYS A 56 -16.37 0.12 -14.35
C LYS A 56 -15.74 1.37 -13.77
N GLU A 57 -15.18 2.24 -14.61
CA GLU A 57 -14.77 3.58 -14.19
C GLU A 57 -16.01 4.38 -13.75
N VAL A 58 -15.89 5.05 -12.59
CA VAL A 58 -16.97 5.83 -12.00
C VAL A 58 -16.66 7.32 -12.14
N SER A 59 -15.47 7.72 -11.72
CA SER A 59 -15.06 9.12 -11.71
C SER A 59 -13.54 9.25 -11.67
N HIS A 60 -13.05 10.47 -11.82
CA HIS A 60 -11.67 10.83 -11.51
C HIS A 60 -11.59 12.23 -10.88
N ALA A 61 -10.56 12.44 -10.05
CA ALA A 61 -10.24 13.72 -9.42
C ALA A 61 -8.90 14.24 -9.94
N LYS A 62 -8.89 15.50 -10.46
CA LYS A 62 -7.67 16.12 -10.98
C LYS A 62 -6.75 16.55 -9.84
N THR A 63 -5.52 16.08 -9.87
CA THR A 63 -4.45 16.48 -8.96
C THR A 63 -3.09 16.09 -9.54
N SER A 64 -2.02 16.78 -9.12
CA SER A 64 -0.69 16.54 -9.66
C SER A 64 -0.04 15.34 -8.97
N ASN A 65 0.49 14.41 -9.77
CA ASN A 65 1.32 13.27 -9.35
C ASN A 65 0.86 12.60 -8.04
N PRO A 66 -0.43 12.13 -7.94
CA PRO A 66 -0.91 11.39 -6.78
C PRO A 66 -0.31 9.97 -6.76
N SER A 67 1.02 9.90 -6.66
CA SER A 67 1.75 8.63 -6.82
C SER A 67 1.56 7.65 -5.67
N TYR A 68 1.10 8.13 -4.51
CA TYR A 68 0.68 7.29 -3.39
C TYR A 68 -0.50 7.94 -2.65
N LEU A 69 -1.41 7.11 -2.16
CA LEU A 69 -2.59 7.57 -1.44
C LEU A 69 -2.99 6.58 -0.34
N VAL A 70 -3.77 7.07 0.63
CA VAL A 70 -4.36 6.28 1.70
C VAL A 70 -5.83 6.68 1.89
N VAL A 71 -6.68 5.69 2.17
CA VAL A 71 -8.07 5.89 2.58
C VAL A 71 -8.11 5.98 4.11
N SER A 72 -8.85 6.94 4.66
CA SER A 72 -9.00 7.10 6.12
C SER A 72 -9.66 5.87 6.75
N PRO A 73 -9.41 5.56 8.04
CA PRO A 73 -10.00 4.41 8.71
C PRO A 73 -11.54 4.42 8.73
N ASP A 74 -12.15 5.60 8.75
CA ASP A 74 -13.61 5.78 8.68
C ASP A 74 -14.17 5.78 7.26
N GLN A 75 -13.30 5.58 6.25
CA GLN A 75 -13.65 5.51 4.83
C GLN A 75 -14.29 6.79 4.24
N LYS A 76 -14.13 7.94 4.92
CA LYS A 76 -14.74 9.22 4.48
C LYS A 76 -13.80 10.13 3.72
N PHE A 77 -12.49 9.85 3.80
CA PHE A 77 -11.47 10.71 3.20
C PHE A 77 -10.39 9.88 2.50
N VAL A 78 -9.80 10.50 1.48
CA VAL A 78 -8.60 10.02 0.80
C VAL A 78 -7.53 11.09 0.92
N TYR A 79 -6.33 10.70 1.35
CA TYR A 79 -5.15 11.57 1.38
C TYR A 79 -4.16 11.08 0.35
N SER A 80 -3.68 11.99 -0.47
CA SER A 80 -2.77 11.70 -1.58
C SER A 80 -1.55 12.59 -1.53
N VAL A 81 -0.39 12.04 -1.80
CA VAL A 81 0.79 12.87 -2.10
C VAL A 81 0.57 13.64 -3.39
N SER A 82 1.20 14.82 -3.51
CA SER A 82 1.57 15.43 -4.78
C SER A 82 3.09 15.32 -4.86
N GLU A 83 3.58 14.30 -5.58
CA GLU A 83 5.01 13.98 -5.70
C GLU A 83 5.70 14.98 -6.63
N ASP A 84 5.73 16.22 -6.18
CA ASP A 84 6.32 17.35 -6.89
C ASP A 84 7.42 17.99 -6.03
N ALA A 85 8.36 18.68 -6.68
CA ALA A 85 9.26 19.65 -6.07
C ALA A 85 9.00 21.00 -6.74
N LYS A 86 8.24 21.87 -6.10
CA LYS A 86 7.98 23.20 -6.65
C LYS A 86 8.87 24.24 -6.00
N ASP A 87 9.85 24.75 -6.73
CA ASP A 87 10.59 25.99 -6.47
C ASP A 87 10.94 26.24 -4.99
N ASN A 88 11.54 25.25 -4.31
CA ASN A 88 11.89 25.22 -2.88
C ASN A 88 10.69 25.21 -1.90
N ASN A 89 9.45 25.04 -2.35
CA ASN A 89 8.28 24.98 -1.48
C ASN A 89 7.90 23.55 -1.04
N GLY A 90 8.62 22.52 -1.53
CA GLY A 90 8.36 21.13 -1.18
C GLY A 90 7.14 20.54 -1.87
N GLY A 91 6.92 19.24 -1.65
CA GLY A 91 5.72 18.54 -2.08
C GLY A 91 4.56 18.71 -1.10
N GLU A 92 3.40 18.26 -1.49
CA GLU A 92 2.16 18.46 -0.74
C GLU A 92 1.44 17.14 -0.44
N ILE A 93 0.56 17.16 0.56
CA ILE A 93 -0.51 16.16 0.72
C ILE A 93 -1.84 16.87 0.43
N ALA A 94 -2.62 16.29 -0.47
CA ALA A 94 -3.98 16.72 -0.78
C ALA A 94 -4.99 15.85 -0.05
N ALA A 95 -6.03 16.46 0.53
CA ALA A 95 -7.14 15.82 1.20
C ALA A 95 -8.38 15.89 0.31
N PHE A 96 -9.09 14.76 0.19
CA PHE A 96 -10.34 14.66 -0.55
C PHE A 96 -11.40 14.02 0.36
N ARG A 97 -12.63 14.56 0.33
CA ARG A 97 -13.80 13.91 0.89
C ARG A 97 -14.31 12.86 -0.10
N PHE A 98 -14.53 11.66 0.36
CA PHE A 98 -15.07 10.57 -0.44
C PHE A 98 -16.59 10.54 -0.32
N ASP A 99 -17.29 10.86 -1.40
CA ASP A 99 -18.73 10.69 -1.55
C ASP A 99 -18.97 9.26 -2.09
N LYS A 100 -19.30 8.33 -1.19
CA LYS A 100 -19.48 6.92 -1.54
C LYS A 100 -20.73 6.67 -2.39
N GLU A 101 -21.80 7.44 -2.19
CA GLU A 101 -23.03 7.31 -2.97
C GLU A 101 -22.79 7.61 -4.45
N LYS A 102 -22.03 8.66 -4.73
CA LYS A 102 -21.70 9.07 -6.10
C LYS A 102 -20.42 8.41 -6.63
N GLY A 103 -19.56 7.89 -5.75
CA GLY A 103 -18.23 7.42 -6.10
C GLY A 103 -17.33 8.57 -6.56
N GLU A 104 -17.32 9.68 -5.84
CA GLU A 104 -16.58 10.89 -6.19
C GLU A 104 -15.61 11.32 -5.08
N LEU A 105 -14.48 11.89 -5.48
CA LEU A 105 -13.53 12.55 -4.58
C LEU A 105 -13.65 14.06 -4.71
N ASN A 106 -14.10 14.70 -3.65
CA ASN A 106 -14.26 16.15 -3.58
C ASN A 106 -13.06 16.76 -2.85
N PHE A 107 -12.30 17.63 -3.52
CA PHE A 107 -11.13 18.29 -2.94
C PHE A 107 -11.52 19.10 -1.70
N VAL A 108 -10.76 18.92 -0.61
CA VAL A 108 -10.93 19.65 0.66
C VAL A 108 -9.86 20.73 0.79
N ASN A 109 -8.61 20.33 0.91
CA ASN A 109 -7.47 21.23 0.98
C ASN A 109 -6.16 20.50 0.66
N LYS A 110 -5.05 21.21 0.70
CA LYS A 110 -3.71 20.64 0.63
C LYS A 110 -2.76 21.35 1.59
N GLN A 111 -1.72 20.66 2.03
CA GLN A 111 -0.69 21.20 2.90
C GLN A 111 0.69 20.76 2.44
N LEU A 112 1.66 21.67 2.59
CA LEU A 112 3.07 21.35 2.35
C LEU A 112 3.56 20.30 3.35
N THR A 113 4.34 19.33 2.86
CA THR A 113 5.03 18.35 3.72
C THR A 113 6.27 18.94 4.40
N GLY A 114 6.84 20.00 3.87
CA GLY A 114 8.14 20.54 4.29
C GLY A 114 9.34 19.74 3.77
N GLY A 115 9.12 18.92 2.75
CA GLY A 115 10.14 18.17 2.01
C GLY A 115 9.74 17.94 0.56
N ASP A 116 10.69 17.53 -0.28
CA ASP A 116 10.51 17.38 -1.72
C ASP A 116 10.19 15.94 -2.12
N HIS A 117 9.38 15.78 -3.16
CA HIS A 117 8.93 14.52 -3.74
C HIS A 117 8.39 13.55 -2.67
N PRO A 118 7.28 13.91 -1.96
CA PRO A 118 6.61 12.96 -1.10
C PRO A 118 6.11 11.79 -1.94
N CYS A 119 6.61 10.58 -1.69
CA CYS A 119 6.31 9.39 -2.48
C CYS A 119 5.51 8.34 -1.71
N TYR A 120 5.21 8.60 -0.44
CA TYR A 120 4.43 7.73 0.42
C TYR A 120 3.61 8.53 1.43
N VAL A 121 2.41 8.08 1.70
CA VAL A 121 1.53 8.62 2.74
C VAL A 121 0.83 7.48 3.48
N ASP A 122 0.79 7.58 4.81
CA ASP A 122 -0.02 6.71 5.67
C ASP A 122 -0.80 7.56 6.67
N ILE A 123 -1.80 6.97 7.31
CA ILE A 123 -2.63 7.61 8.33
C ILE A 123 -2.70 6.73 9.57
N ASP A 124 -2.66 7.32 10.74
CA ASP A 124 -2.80 6.60 11.99
C ASP A 124 -4.18 5.95 12.15
N ARG A 125 -4.30 4.94 13.04
CA ARG A 125 -5.54 4.17 13.19
C ARG A 125 -6.71 4.97 13.77
N THR A 126 -6.43 6.13 14.38
CA THR A 126 -7.48 7.05 14.86
C THR A 126 -7.95 8.04 13.80
N GLY A 127 -7.26 8.10 12.64
CA GLY A 127 -7.55 9.02 11.55
C GLY A 127 -7.18 10.48 11.83
N LYS A 128 -6.32 10.73 12.84
CA LYS A 128 -5.97 12.10 13.27
C LYS A 128 -4.62 12.59 12.77
N TRP A 129 -3.78 11.70 12.26
CA TRP A 129 -2.40 12.02 11.90
C TRP A 129 -2.01 11.36 10.58
N VAL A 130 -1.57 12.19 9.65
CA VAL A 130 -1.01 11.74 8.37
C VAL A 130 0.51 11.80 8.44
N PHE A 131 1.16 10.75 7.94
CA PHE A 131 2.61 10.63 7.82
C PHE A 131 3.01 10.66 6.36
N ALA A 132 3.93 11.55 5.99
CA ALA A 132 4.45 11.65 4.62
C ALA A 132 5.94 11.32 4.57
N GLY A 133 6.35 10.45 3.64
CA GLY A 133 7.75 10.18 3.35
C GLY A 133 8.22 11.00 2.15
N ASN A 134 9.18 11.91 2.37
CA ASN A 134 9.72 12.81 1.35
C ASN A 134 11.02 12.22 0.80
N TYR A 135 10.97 11.67 -0.40
CA TYR A 135 12.09 10.94 -1.00
C TYR A 135 13.32 11.81 -1.22
N SER A 136 13.18 12.90 -1.95
CA SER A 136 14.32 13.74 -2.32
C SER A 136 14.91 14.56 -1.18
N SER A 137 14.13 14.83 -0.15
CA SER A 137 14.62 15.52 1.05
C SER A 137 15.11 14.57 2.14
N GLY A 138 14.92 13.26 2.00
CA GLY A 138 15.29 12.27 3.01
C GLY A 138 14.66 12.55 4.37
N SER A 139 13.36 12.87 4.38
CA SER A 139 12.65 13.28 5.59
C SER A 139 11.27 12.66 5.70
N LEU A 140 10.70 12.66 6.89
CA LEU A 140 9.30 12.35 7.11
C LEU A 140 8.60 13.52 7.80
N SER A 141 7.29 13.65 7.53
CA SER A 141 6.46 14.73 8.05
C SER A 141 5.22 14.20 8.74
N VAL A 142 4.76 14.90 9.80
CA VAL A 142 3.53 14.58 10.52
C VAL A 142 2.57 15.74 10.39
N LEU A 143 1.38 15.47 9.84
CA LEU A 143 0.34 16.46 9.61
C LEU A 143 -0.93 16.10 10.40
N PRO A 144 -1.50 17.03 11.21
CA PRO A 144 -2.78 16.82 11.87
C PRO A 144 -3.93 16.78 10.87
N VAL A 145 -4.92 15.91 11.12
CA VAL A 145 -6.20 15.85 10.43
C VAL A 145 -7.26 16.53 11.31
N ASN A 146 -7.99 17.49 10.75
CA ASN A 146 -9.09 18.17 11.41
C ASN A 146 -10.37 17.32 11.35
N PRO A 147 -11.39 17.58 12.21
CA PRO A 147 -12.64 16.82 12.21
C PRO A 147 -13.42 16.82 10.88
N ASP A 148 -13.23 17.84 10.04
CA ASP A 148 -13.83 17.95 8.70
C ASP A 148 -13.03 17.22 7.62
N GLY A 149 -11.92 16.57 7.98
CA GLY A 149 -11.00 15.83 7.11
C GLY A 149 -9.93 16.72 6.44
N SER A 150 -9.94 18.01 6.67
CA SER A 150 -8.89 18.90 6.17
C SER A 150 -7.57 18.66 6.91
N LEU A 151 -6.45 18.95 6.25
CA LEU A 151 -5.11 18.88 6.85
C LEU A 151 -4.71 20.22 7.45
N SER A 152 -4.09 20.18 8.62
CA SER A 152 -3.35 21.31 9.19
C SER A 152 -1.88 21.26 8.74
N LYS A 153 -1.15 22.37 8.95
CA LYS A 153 0.29 22.42 8.66
C LYS A 153 1.05 21.32 9.40
N ALA A 154 2.12 20.82 8.79
CA ALA A 154 2.99 19.85 9.42
C ALA A 154 3.49 20.37 10.78
N ILE A 155 3.30 19.57 11.83
CA ILE A 155 3.79 19.86 13.20
C ILE A 155 5.21 19.39 13.42
N SER A 156 5.69 18.49 12.55
CA SER A 156 7.04 17.93 12.63
C SER A 156 7.53 17.55 11.24
N VAL A 157 8.81 17.86 10.98
CA VAL A 157 9.57 17.38 9.82
C VAL A 157 10.88 16.82 10.36
N ILE A 158 11.04 15.49 10.33
CA ILE A 158 12.23 14.80 10.81
C ILE A 158 13.11 14.46 9.63
N ARG A 159 14.32 14.98 9.59
CA ARG A 159 15.33 14.72 8.56
C ARG A 159 16.23 13.58 9.01
N HIS A 160 16.45 12.62 8.10
CA HIS A 160 17.46 11.60 8.31
C HIS A 160 18.83 12.12 7.87
N GLU A 161 19.89 11.44 8.34
CA GLU A 161 21.26 11.78 8.03
C GLU A 161 22.06 10.54 7.63
N GLY A 162 23.06 10.73 6.76
CA GLY A 162 23.94 9.68 6.26
C GLY A 162 23.84 9.45 4.77
N SER A 163 24.50 8.40 4.31
CA SER A 163 24.51 7.94 2.92
C SER A 163 24.75 6.42 2.88
N GLY A 164 24.52 5.80 1.74
CA GLY A 164 24.76 4.38 1.53
C GLY A 164 25.92 4.12 0.58
N LYS A 165 25.98 2.88 0.07
CA LYS A 165 27.08 2.39 -0.76
C LYS A 165 26.99 2.87 -2.21
N ASP A 166 25.78 3.06 -2.76
CA ASP A 166 25.58 3.47 -4.15
C ASP A 166 25.64 5.00 -4.26
N PRO A 167 26.68 5.58 -4.89
CA PRO A 167 26.86 7.04 -4.95
C PRO A 167 25.83 7.75 -5.85
N LYS A 168 25.04 7.01 -6.64
CA LYS A 168 24.01 7.57 -7.52
C LYS A 168 22.60 7.46 -6.93
N ARG A 169 22.40 6.49 -6.04
CA ARG A 169 21.08 6.20 -5.49
C ARG A 169 21.03 6.37 -3.97
N GLN A 170 22.19 6.53 -3.31
CA GLN A 170 22.33 6.60 -1.87
C GLN A 170 23.32 7.71 -1.43
N GLU A 171 23.40 8.78 -2.20
CA GLU A 171 24.27 9.95 -1.90
C GLU A 171 23.80 10.71 -0.64
N LYS A 172 22.54 10.51 -0.26
CA LYS A 172 21.88 11.09 0.90
C LYS A 172 20.67 10.23 1.32
N PRO A 173 19.96 10.54 2.43
CA PRO A 173 18.73 9.84 2.78
C PRO A 173 17.65 9.99 1.72
N HIS A 174 16.86 8.90 1.55
CA HIS A 174 15.71 8.82 0.63
C HIS A 174 14.59 8.04 1.32
N VAL A 175 13.76 8.72 2.12
CA VAL A 175 12.61 8.10 2.79
C VAL A 175 11.60 7.64 1.75
N HIS A 176 11.35 6.32 1.69
CA HIS A 176 10.48 5.75 0.66
C HIS A 176 9.17 5.16 1.19
N CYS A 177 9.03 5.00 2.50
CA CYS A 177 7.83 4.51 3.14
C CYS A 177 7.72 5.08 4.55
N THR A 178 6.48 5.33 5.00
CA THR A 178 6.14 5.67 6.38
C THR A 178 4.92 4.85 6.75
N ILE A 179 5.07 3.80 7.56
CA ILE A 179 3.97 2.90 7.86
C ILE A 179 3.76 2.73 9.36
N ILE A 180 2.54 3.02 9.82
CA ILE A 180 2.15 2.87 11.22
C ILE A 180 1.84 1.40 11.55
N SER A 181 2.30 0.93 12.70
CA SER A 181 2.02 -0.43 13.16
C SER A 181 0.53 -0.69 13.37
N PRO A 182 0.08 -1.96 13.29
CA PRO A 182 -1.31 -2.31 13.53
C PRO A 182 -1.84 -1.90 14.92
N ASP A 183 -0.98 -1.84 15.94
CA ASP A 183 -1.31 -1.42 17.30
C ASP A 183 -1.22 0.10 17.54
N ASN A 184 -0.98 0.88 16.46
CA ASN A 184 -0.88 2.35 16.46
C ASN A 184 0.25 2.95 17.34
N LYS A 185 1.27 2.15 17.68
CA LYS A 185 2.32 2.59 18.63
C LYS A 185 3.65 2.92 17.99
N TRP A 186 3.91 2.39 16.78
CA TRP A 186 5.22 2.43 16.15
C TRP A 186 5.11 2.85 14.69
N LEU A 187 5.93 3.79 14.27
CA LEU A 187 6.11 4.15 12.87
C LEU A 187 7.42 3.56 12.36
N TYR A 188 7.35 2.77 11.29
CA TYR A 188 8.49 2.21 10.59
C TYR A 188 8.73 2.99 9.30
N VAL A 189 9.98 3.41 9.10
CA VAL A 189 10.35 4.34 8.03
C VAL A 189 11.56 3.79 7.27
N PRO A 190 11.33 2.93 6.27
CA PRO A 190 12.37 2.53 5.32
C PRO A 190 12.97 3.75 4.62
N ASP A 191 14.30 3.84 4.69
CA ASP A 191 15.09 4.85 4.01
C ASP A 191 16.08 4.18 3.06
N LEU A 192 15.81 4.33 1.77
CA LEU A 192 16.59 3.71 0.70
C LEU A 192 18.03 4.24 0.66
N GLY A 193 18.20 5.53 0.97
CA GLY A 193 19.47 6.21 0.83
C GLY A 193 20.52 5.86 1.89
N ILE A 194 20.08 5.35 3.05
CA ILE A 194 20.99 5.06 4.18
C ILE A 194 20.96 3.61 4.65
N ASP A 195 20.30 2.71 3.89
CA ASP A 195 20.20 1.28 4.18
C ASP A 195 19.62 0.98 5.58
N LYS A 196 18.58 1.71 6.00
CA LYS A 196 17.97 1.55 7.32
C LYS A 196 16.45 1.56 7.24
N VAL A 197 15.81 0.84 8.17
CA VAL A 197 14.43 1.05 8.57
C VAL A 197 14.47 1.81 9.89
N MET A 198 14.21 3.11 9.87
CA MET A 198 14.13 3.91 11.10
C MET A 198 12.86 3.58 11.87
N ILE A 199 12.90 3.62 13.20
CA ILE A 199 11.80 3.17 14.05
C ILE A 199 11.52 4.26 15.10
N TYR A 200 10.26 4.71 15.12
CA TYR A 200 9.80 5.73 16.06
C TYR A 200 8.64 5.19 16.89
N SER A 201 8.63 5.50 18.19
CA SER A 201 7.40 5.41 18.98
C SER A 201 6.48 6.59 18.62
N PHE A 202 5.20 6.30 18.57
CA PHE A 202 4.18 7.25 18.18
C PHE A 202 3.21 7.50 19.34
N ASP A 203 2.97 8.77 19.65
CA ASP A 203 1.95 9.21 20.61
C ASP A 203 0.72 9.71 19.84
N GLU A 204 -0.34 8.92 19.79
CA GLU A 204 -1.58 9.21 19.08
C GLU A 204 -2.35 10.44 19.61
N LYS A 205 -2.03 10.91 20.83
CA LYS A 205 -2.69 12.09 21.40
C LYS A 205 -2.08 13.38 20.90
N THR A 206 -0.78 13.37 20.64
CA THR A 206 -0.01 14.58 20.32
C THR A 206 0.59 14.57 18.91
N GLY A 207 0.58 13.43 18.21
CA GLY A 207 1.25 13.24 16.92
C GLY A 207 2.77 13.14 17.03
N ARG A 208 3.31 13.11 18.25
CA ARG A 208 4.76 13.13 18.48
C ARG A 208 5.39 11.80 18.12
N LEU A 209 6.49 11.89 17.38
CA LEU A 209 7.40 10.79 17.11
C LEU A 209 8.65 10.91 17.97
N THR A 210 9.10 9.81 18.58
CA THR A 210 10.33 9.73 19.36
C THR A 210 11.10 8.49 18.90
N ALA A 211 12.41 8.59 18.70
CA ALA A 211 13.23 7.45 18.34
C ALA A 211 13.00 6.28 19.33
N SER A 212 12.77 5.08 18.82
CA SER A 212 12.57 3.90 19.67
C SER A 212 13.88 3.46 20.33
N LYS A 213 13.80 2.52 21.29
CA LYS A 213 15.00 1.94 21.92
C LYS A 213 15.95 1.32 20.88
N GLN A 214 15.41 0.64 19.87
CA GLN A 214 16.11 0.29 18.64
C GLN A 214 15.78 1.37 17.61
N SER A 215 16.60 2.41 17.50
CA SER A 215 16.30 3.54 16.62
C SER A 215 16.24 3.18 15.13
N PHE A 216 16.85 2.07 14.73
CA PHE A 216 16.76 1.53 13.37
C PHE A 216 17.07 0.03 13.30
N ALA A 217 16.61 -0.61 12.22
CA ALA A 217 17.10 -1.90 11.75
C ALA A 217 17.93 -1.67 10.48
N ALA A 218 19.18 -2.13 10.48
CA ALA A 218 20.07 -2.00 9.33
C ALA A 218 19.79 -3.06 8.26
N SER A 219 19.82 -2.65 7.00
CA SER A 219 19.89 -3.53 5.84
C SER A 219 21.35 -3.77 5.42
N THR A 220 21.56 -4.66 4.46
CA THR A 220 22.87 -4.85 3.84
C THR A 220 23.27 -3.59 3.06
N ALA A 221 24.53 -3.21 3.10
CA ALA A 221 25.03 -2.02 2.39
C ALA A 221 24.73 -2.09 0.87
N GLY A 222 24.08 -1.08 0.34
CA GLY A 222 23.62 -1.00 -1.05
C GLY A 222 22.29 -1.69 -1.32
N ALA A 223 21.54 -2.08 -0.28
CA ALA A 223 20.29 -2.83 -0.44
C ALA A 223 19.10 -1.95 -0.84
N GLY A 224 19.00 -0.75 -0.30
CA GLY A 224 17.92 0.20 -0.59
C GLY A 224 16.56 -0.21 -0.05
N PRO A 225 16.32 -0.13 1.26
CA PRO A 225 15.00 -0.34 1.89
C PRO A 225 13.93 0.51 1.23
N ARG A 226 12.79 -0.11 0.86
CA ARG A 226 11.76 0.61 0.09
C ARG A 226 10.39 0.55 0.74
N HIS A 227 9.64 -0.52 0.57
CA HIS A 227 8.31 -0.72 1.15
C HIS A 227 8.33 -1.79 2.24
N PHE A 228 7.41 -1.65 3.17
CA PHE A 228 7.31 -2.48 4.36
C PHE A 228 5.86 -2.93 4.56
N THR A 229 5.65 -4.17 5.01
CA THR A 229 4.31 -4.71 5.27
C THR A 229 4.29 -5.56 6.52
N PHE A 230 3.14 -5.60 7.19
CA PHE A 230 2.94 -6.44 8.37
C PHE A 230 2.22 -7.73 7.99
N HIS A 231 2.57 -8.81 8.67
CA HIS A 231 1.78 -10.03 8.63
C HIS A 231 0.47 -9.84 9.42
N PRO A 232 -0.69 -10.36 8.95
CA PRO A 232 -1.97 -10.20 9.65
C PRO A 232 -2.00 -10.69 11.10
N ASN A 233 -1.10 -11.64 11.48
CA ASN A 233 -1.01 -12.12 12.86
C ASN A 233 -0.29 -11.15 13.82
N GLY A 234 0.23 -10.02 13.34
CA GLY A 234 0.93 -9.00 14.13
C GLY A 234 2.30 -9.41 14.67
N LYS A 235 2.82 -10.62 14.36
CA LYS A 235 4.09 -11.13 14.89
C LYS A 235 5.28 -10.88 13.97
N PHE A 236 5.04 -10.74 12.68
CA PHE A 236 6.07 -10.62 11.66
C PHE A 236 5.85 -9.40 10.78
N ALA A 237 6.93 -8.94 10.18
CA ALA A 237 6.92 -7.89 9.17
C ALA A 237 7.94 -8.20 8.08
N TYR A 238 7.74 -7.60 6.91
CA TYR A 238 8.56 -7.83 5.74
C TYR A 238 8.91 -6.53 5.05
N LEU A 239 10.16 -6.41 4.64
CA LEU A 239 10.73 -5.29 3.91
C LEU A 239 11.10 -5.75 2.51
N VAL A 240 10.81 -4.97 1.48
CA VAL A 240 11.43 -5.14 0.15
C VAL A 240 12.58 -4.14 -0.01
N GLU A 241 13.72 -4.64 -0.51
CA GLU A 241 14.91 -3.86 -0.81
C GLU A 241 15.00 -3.62 -2.31
N GLU A 242 14.89 -2.36 -2.75
CA GLU A 242 14.77 -1.98 -4.17
C GLU A 242 16.01 -2.33 -4.97
N LEU A 243 17.20 -1.95 -4.46
CA LEU A 243 18.44 -2.01 -5.22
C LEU A 243 19.00 -3.42 -5.28
N SER A 244 18.86 -4.16 -4.20
CA SER A 244 19.42 -5.52 -4.09
C SER A 244 18.49 -6.64 -4.56
N GLY A 245 17.19 -6.36 -4.78
CA GLY A 245 16.24 -7.40 -5.17
C GLY A 245 16.03 -8.46 -4.08
N HIS A 246 15.80 -8.04 -2.83
CA HIS A 246 15.58 -8.96 -1.73
C HIS A 246 14.35 -8.60 -0.90
N VAL A 247 13.80 -9.60 -0.23
CA VAL A 247 12.87 -9.45 0.88
C VAL A 247 13.57 -9.82 2.18
N VAL A 248 13.34 -9.01 3.21
CA VAL A 248 13.82 -9.25 4.57
C VAL A 248 12.63 -9.53 5.48
N ALA A 249 12.66 -10.68 6.17
CA ALA A 249 11.67 -11.06 7.17
C ALA A 249 12.16 -10.68 8.57
N TYR A 250 11.27 -10.09 9.37
CA TYR A 250 11.52 -9.70 10.76
C TYR A 250 10.47 -10.29 11.70
N GLN A 251 10.91 -10.62 12.91
CA GLN A 251 10.04 -10.77 14.07
C GLN A 251 9.86 -9.40 14.71
N MET A 252 8.61 -9.03 14.96
CA MET A 252 8.26 -7.80 15.66
C MET A 252 8.28 -8.00 17.18
N MET A 253 8.92 -7.11 17.90
CA MET A 253 9.08 -7.19 19.37
C MET A 253 8.97 -5.79 20.00
N ASN A 254 7.74 -5.30 20.19
CA ASN A 254 7.48 -4.03 20.90
C ASN A 254 8.37 -2.87 20.40
N GLY A 255 8.21 -2.51 19.12
CA GLY A 255 9.00 -1.46 18.46
C GLY A 255 10.42 -1.85 18.06
N GLN A 256 10.74 -3.13 18.09
CA GLN A 256 12.01 -3.68 17.63
C GLN A 256 11.78 -4.66 16.48
N LEU A 257 12.77 -4.75 15.59
CA LEU A 257 12.80 -5.68 14.45
C LEU A 257 13.98 -6.64 14.63
N LYS A 258 13.68 -7.92 14.87
CA LYS A 258 14.70 -8.98 14.88
C LYS A 258 14.74 -9.66 13.53
N LEU A 259 15.88 -9.60 12.85
CA LEU A 259 16.12 -10.26 11.57
C LEU A 259 15.88 -11.78 11.68
N LEU A 260 15.06 -12.33 10.80
CA LEU A 260 14.80 -13.77 10.68
C LEU A 260 15.42 -14.36 9.42
N GLN A 261 15.28 -13.67 8.29
CA GLN A 261 15.72 -14.16 6.98
C GLN A 261 15.87 -13.00 6.00
N ARG A 262 16.79 -13.16 5.06
CA ARG A 262 16.90 -12.35 3.84
C ARG A 262 16.90 -13.29 2.65
N THR A 263 16.04 -13.06 1.66
CA THR A 263 15.87 -13.94 0.49
C THR A 263 15.68 -13.14 -0.78
N SER A 264 16.21 -13.65 -1.91
CA SER A 264 16.11 -12.99 -3.21
C SER A 264 14.68 -12.98 -3.74
N THR A 265 14.30 -11.89 -4.40
CA THR A 265 13.10 -11.77 -5.23
C THR A 265 13.36 -12.14 -6.70
N LEU A 266 14.59 -12.54 -7.04
CA LEU A 266 14.97 -12.92 -8.39
C LEU A 266 15.06 -14.43 -8.54
N PRO A 267 14.83 -14.97 -9.74
CA PRO A 267 15.09 -16.38 -10.02
C PRO A 267 16.54 -16.77 -9.72
N ARG A 268 16.75 -18.02 -9.35
CA ARG A 268 18.08 -18.51 -8.99
C ARG A 268 19.05 -18.39 -10.15
N GLY A 269 20.18 -17.71 -9.92
CA GLY A 269 21.22 -17.50 -10.91
C GLY A 269 21.03 -16.28 -11.80
N GLU A 270 19.87 -15.63 -11.75
CA GLU A 270 19.64 -14.38 -12.46
C GLU A 270 20.35 -13.21 -11.77
N THR A 271 20.90 -12.35 -12.58
CA THR A 271 21.54 -11.08 -12.20
C THR A 271 21.00 -9.97 -13.07
N GLY A 272 20.84 -8.77 -12.52
CA GLY A 272 20.29 -7.63 -13.25
C GLY A 272 19.70 -6.61 -12.31
N ASN A 273 19.12 -5.57 -12.88
CA ASN A 273 18.41 -4.56 -12.13
C ASN A 273 17.03 -5.09 -11.69
N ALA A 274 16.91 -5.48 -10.43
CA ALA A 274 15.64 -5.89 -9.86
C ALA A 274 14.63 -4.74 -9.85
N GLY A 275 15.06 -3.57 -9.40
CA GLY A 275 14.18 -2.43 -9.18
C GLY A 275 12.96 -2.81 -8.37
N SER A 276 13.13 -3.68 -7.34
CA SER A 276 11.99 -4.19 -6.54
C SER A 276 11.18 -3.05 -6.00
N ALA A 277 9.83 -3.17 -6.01
CA ALA A 277 9.01 -2.01 -5.75
C ALA A 277 8.04 -2.21 -4.57
N ASP A 278 7.08 -3.07 -4.67
CA ASP A 278 6.03 -3.20 -3.68
C ASP A 278 6.01 -4.59 -3.04
N ILE A 279 5.38 -4.68 -1.86
CA ILE A 279 5.34 -5.90 -1.07
C ILE A 279 4.04 -5.99 -0.27
N HIS A 280 3.35 -7.11 -0.39
CA HIS A 280 2.13 -7.40 0.37
C HIS A 280 2.09 -8.84 0.85
N VAL A 281 1.61 -9.03 2.09
CA VAL A 281 1.17 -10.34 2.58
C VAL A 281 -0.27 -10.55 2.14
N SER A 282 -0.61 -11.75 1.67
CA SER A 282 -2.01 -12.08 1.35
C SER A 282 -2.91 -11.94 2.58
N PRO A 283 -4.21 -11.57 2.42
CA PRO A 283 -5.11 -11.38 3.55
C PRO A 283 -5.22 -12.57 4.50
N ASP A 284 -5.07 -13.79 3.98
CA ASP A 284 -5.06 -15.03 4.75
C ASP A 284 -3.72 -15.34 5.44
N GLY A 285 -2.70 -14.47 5.27
CA GLY A 285 -1.38 -14.62 5.88
C GLY A 285 -0.50 -15.74 5.30
N LYS A 286 -0.95 -16.47 4.27
CA LYS A 286 -0.24 -17.67 3.80
C LYS A 286 0.87 -17.39 2.82
N PHE A 287 0.81 -16.28 2.11
CA PHE A 287 1.75 -15.93 1.04
C PHE A 287 2.19 -14.48 1.12
N LEU A 288 3.41 -14.24 0.66
CA LEU A 288 3.96 -12.91 0.46
C LEU A 288 4.28 -12.74 -1.02
N TYR A 289 4.00 -11.54 -1.54
CA TYR A 289 4.24 -11.15 -2.91
C TYR A 289 5.12 -9.92 -2.94
N ALA A 290 6.08 -9.87 -3.86
CA ALA A 290 6.95 -8.73 -4.09
C ALA A 290 7.14 -8.48 -5.58
N SER A 291 6.96 -7.24 -6.03
CA SER A 291 7.12 -6.87 -7.43
C SER A 291 8.55 -6.46 -7.76
N ASN A 292 9.02 -6.87 -8.95
CA ASN A 292 10.28 -6.41 -9.55
C ASN A 292 9.97 -5.69 -10.86
N ARG A 293 10.49 -4.47 -10.99
CA ARG A 293 10.49 -3.66 -12.21
C ARG A 293 11.71 -4.01 -13.06
N GLY A 294 12.49 -3.02 -13.44
CA GLY A 294 13.77 -3.18 -14.10
C GLY A 294 13.73 -4.20 -15.23
N ASP A 295 14.61 -5.18 -15.16
CA ASP A 295 14.76 -6.18 -16.21
C ASP A 295 13.73 -7.33 -16.13
N PHE A 296 13.00 -7.47 -15.01
CA PHE A 296 12.23 -8.68 -14.70
C PHE A 296 10.71 -8.55 -14.91
N ASN A 297 10.12 -7.42 -14.56
CA ASN A 297 8.67 -7.15 -14.68
C ASN A 297 7.80 -8.33 -14.20
N ASN A 298 8.05 -8.79 -12.97
CA ASN A 298 7.38 -9.95 -12.39
C ASN A 298 6.98 -9.72 -10.91
N ILE A 299 6.18 -10.64 -10.40
CA ILE A 299 5.86 -10.80 -8.98
C ILE A 299 6.59 -12.05 -8.48
N ALA A 300 7.47 -11.91 -7.51
CA ALA A 300 8.02 -13.02 -6.73
C ALA A 300 6.99 -13.46 -5.68
N ILE A 301 6.71 -14.75 -5.60
CA ILE A 301 5.69 -15.35 -4.73
C ILE A 301 6.38 -16.23 -3.71
N PHE A 302 6.10 -16.01 -2.42
CA PHE A 302 6.66 -16.78 -1.32
C PHE A 302 5.54 -17.37 -0.46
N LYS A 303 5.72 -18.60 -0.01
CA LYS A 303 4.93 -19.18 1.07
C LYS A 303 5.48 -18.68 2.40
N VAL A 304 4.60 -18.25 3.30
CA VAL A 304 4.94 -17.82 4.66
C VAL A 304 4.75 -18.98 5.63
N ASP A 305 5.75 -19.27 6.43
CA ASP A 305 5.61 -20.15 7.59
C ASP A 305 5.01 -19.36 8.77
N ALA A 306 3.79 -19.68 9.15
CA ALA A 306 3.03 -18.91 10.15
C ALA A 306 3.65 -18.96 11.56
N ASN A 307 4.52 -19.91 11.86
CA ASN A 307 5.16 -20.07 13.17
C ASN A 307 6.47 -19.30 13.25
N SER A 308 7.28 -19.35 12.20
CA SER A 308 8.62 -18.75 12.18
C SER A 308 8.71 -17.44 11.40
N GLY A 309 7.70 -17.08 10.60
CA GLY A 309 7.71 -15.92 9.70
C GLY A 309 8.64 -16.07 8.51
N LYS A 310 9.29 -17.23 8.35
CA LYS A 310 10.24 -17.47 7.25
C LYS A 310 9.51 -17.70 5.93
N LEU A 311 10.23 -17.42 4.85
CA LEU A 311 9.74 -17.43 3.48
C LEU A 311 10.35 -18.58 2.68
N ALA A 312 9.53 -19.26 1.90
CA ALA A 312 9.97 -20.24 0.91
C ALA A 312 9.43 -19.81 -0.46
N ILE A 313 10.32 -19.75 -1.48
CA ILE A 313 9.93 -19.36 -2.84
C ILE A 313 8.92 -20.37 -3.41
N VAL A 314 7.83 -19.84 -4.01
CA VAL A 314 6.84 -20.62 -4.75
C VAL A 314 7.11 -20.50 -6.24
N GLY A 315 7.37 -19.29 -6.73
CA GLY A 315 7.60 -19.03 -8.14
C GLY A 315 7.60 -17.54 -8.47
N PHE A 316 7.56 -17.27 -9.77
CA PHE A 316 7.56 -15.93 -10.33
C PHE A 316 6.45 -15.82 -11.37
N GLN A 317 5.65 -14.75 -11.27
CA GLN A 317 4.58 -14.46 -12.23
C GLN A 317 4.95 -13.22 -13.05
N PRO A 318 5.14 -13.33 -14.38
CA PRO A 318 5.24 -12.16 -15.25
C PRO A 318 4.01 -11.27 -15.09
N THR A 319 4.21 -9.95 -14.99
CA THR A 319 3.09 -9.00 -14.79
C THR A 319 2.35 -8.65 -16.06
N LEU A 320 2.80 -9.19 -17.19
CA LEU A 320 2.22 -9.00 -18.54
C LEU A 320 2.18 -7.52 -18.96
N GLY A 321 3.06 -6.71 -18.37
CA GLY A 321 3.25 -5.29 -18.62
C GLY A 321 4.63 -4.84 -18.13
N LYS A 322 4.85 -3.52 -18.08
CA LYS A 322 6.15 -2.92 -17.74
C LYS A 322 6.07 -2.08 -16.48
N ALA A 323 7.13 -2.16 -15.67
CA ALA A 323 7.30 -1.42 -14.42
C ALA A 323 6.15 -1.61 -13.43
N PRO A 324 5.93 -2.84 -12.88
CA PRO A 324 4.92 -3.10 -11.85
C PRO A 324 5.31 -2.40 -10.54
N ARG A 325 4.95 -1.10 -10.41
CA ARG A 325 5.37 -0.26 -9.29
C ARG A 325 4.57 -0.51 -8.01
N ASN A 326 3.30 -0.88 -8.16
CA ASN A 326 2.40 -1.19 -7.06
C ASN A 326 1.44 -2.31 -7.47
N PHE A 327 1.00 -3.09 -6.50
CA PHE A 327 -0.07 -4.07 -6.67
C PHE A 327 -0.88 -4.16 -5.37
N ASN A 328 -2.09 -4.67 -5.43
CA ASN A 328 -2.89 -4.92 -4.25
C ASN A 328 -3.83 -6.11 -4.44
N PHE A 329 -4.17 -6.78 -3.35
CA PHE A 329 -5.25 -7.76 -3.35
C PHE A 329 -6.58 -7.03 -3.36
N ASP A 330 -7.58 -7.61 -4.04
CA ASP A 330 -8.95 -7.21 -3.81
C ASP A 330 -9.40 -7.55 -2.37
N PRO A 331 -10.44 -6.93 -1.82
CA PRO A 331 -10.86 -7.16 -0.43
C PRO A 331 -11.22 -8.62 -0.10
N SER A 332 -11.64 -9.42 -1.09
CA SER A 332 -11.87 -10.86 -0.90
C SER A 332 -10.58 -11.68 -0.85
N GLY A 333 -9.48 -11.13 -1.31
CA GLY A 333 -8.19 -11.81 -1.47
C GLY A 333 -8.16 -12.85 -2.61
N ASN A 334 -9.18 -12.90 -3.47
CA ASN A 334 -9.24 -13.82 -4.60
C ASN A 334 -8.50 -13.30 -5.83
N TYR A 335 -8.33 -11.99 -5.93
CA TYR A 335 -7.64 -11.35 -7.05
C TYR A 335 -6.45 -10.53 -6.58
N LEU A 336 -5.43 -10.47 -7.43
CA LEU A 336 -4.31 -9.55 -7.32
C LEU A 336 -4.34 -8.61 -8.53
N LEU A 337 -4.36 -7.30 -8.28
CA LEU A 337 -4.34 -6.27 -9.31
C LEU A 337 -2.93 -5.66 -9.34
N VAL A 338 -2.30 -5.61 -10.51
CA VAL A 338 -0.92 -5.14 -10.70
C VAL A 338 -0.92 -3.89 -11.58
N GLY A 339 -0.50 -2.76 -11.01
CA GLY A 339 -0.32 -1.50 -11.73
C GLY A 339 1.01 -1.49 -12.48
N ASN A 340 0.95 -1.67 -13.80
CA ASN A 340 2.09 -1.61 -14.71
C ASN A 340 2.27 -0.18 -15.21
N GLN A 341 3.09 0.61 -14.49
CA GLN A 341 3.28 2.04 -14.71
C GLN A 341 3.54 2.42 -16.16
N ASP A 342 4.47 1.69 -16.83
CA ASP A 342 4.95 2.06 -18.16
C ASP A 342 4.16 1.38 -19.30
N SER A 343 3.14 0.59 -18.95
CA SER A 343 2.17 0.02 -19.89
C SER A 343 0.81 0.71 -19.84
N ASP A 344 0.62 1.71 -18.94
CA ASP A 344 -0.65 2.42 -18.76
C ASP A 344 -1.85 1.48 -18.52
N GLU A 345 -1.64 0.44 -17.71
CA GLU A 345 -2.69 -0.54 -17.42
C GLU A 345 -2.54 -1.21 -16.05
N ILE A 346 -3.65 -1.72 -15.54
CA ILE A 346 -3.70 -2.62 -14.40
C ILE A 346 -4.10 -4.00 -14.90
N VAL A 347 -3.27 -5.00 -14.63
CA VAL A 347 -3.52 -6.41 -14.96
C VAL A 347 -4.17 -7.09 -13.77
N ILE A 348 -5.24 -7.87 -14.01
CA ILE A 348 -5.99 -8.57 -12.95
C ILE A 348 -5.67 -10.06 -13.03
N PHE A 349 -5.08 -10.60 -11.95
CA PHE A 349 -4.81 -12.01 -11.77
C PHE A 349 -5.79 -12.64 -10.79
N LYS A 350 -6.21 -13.87 -11.04
CA LYS A 350 -6.91 -14.71 -10.08
C LYS A 350 -5.89 -15.46 -9.23
N ARG A 351 -6.03 -15.38 -7.90
CA ARG A 351 -5.13 -16.05 -6.96
C ARG A 351 -5.63 -17.44 -6.58
N ASN A 352 -4.78 -18.43 -6.67
CA ASN A 352 -5.04 -19.74 -6.09
C ASN A 352 -4.75 -19.69 -4.58
N LEU A 353 -5.77 -19.78 -3.75
CA LEU A 353 -5.67 -19.65 -2.27
C LEU A 353 -4.86 -20.77 -1.59
N LYS A 354 -4.64 -21.91 -2.28
CA LYS A 354 -3.87 -23.04 -1.71
C LYS A 354 -2.39 -23.00 -2.09
N SER A 355 -2.08 -22.62 -3.32
CA SER A 355 -0.71 -22.61 -3.86
C SER A 355 -0.07 -21.21 -3.88
N GLY A 356 -0.87 -20.13 -3.84
CA GLY A 356 -0.41 -18.76 -4.02
C GLY A 356 -0.16 -18.35 -5.48
N VAL A 357 -0.24 -19.27 -6.42
CA VAL A 357 -0.01 -19.01 -7.85
C VAL A 357 -1.08 -18.07 -8.41
N LEU A 358 -0.70 -17.26 -9.38
CA LEU A 358 -1.55 -16.29 -10.04
C LEU A 358 -1.86 -16.73 -11.46
N ASP A 359 -3.13 -16.70 -11.83
CA ASP A 359 -3.62 -17.02 -13.17
C ASP A 359 -4.13 -15.72 -13.84
N ASP A 360 -3.72 -15.45 -15.08
CA ASP A 360 -4.22 -14.29 -15.83
C ASP A 360 -5.72 -14.45 -16.12
N THR A 361 -6.51 -13.44 -15.72
CA THR A 361 -7.96 -13.41 -16.01
C THR A 361 -8.27 -12.94 -17.42
N GLY A 362 -7.30 -12.41 -18.15
CA GLY A 362 -7.50 -11.71 -19.42
C GLY A 362 -8.09 -10.29 -19.26
N LYS A 363 -8.42 -9.85 -18.01
CA LYS A 363 -9.02 -8.53 -17.76
C LYS A 363 -7.93 -7.48 -17.49
N ARG A 364 -8.14 -6.28 -18.05
CA ARG A 364 -7.20 -5.14 -17.98
C ARG A 364 -7.96 -3.86 -17.75
N ILE A 365 -7.53 -3.02 -16.78
CA ILE A 365 -8.04 -1.67 -16.59
C ILE A 365 -7.06 -0.73 -17.26
N ALA A 366 -7.51 -0.02 -18.31
CA ALA A 366 -6.71 1.00 -18.97
C ALA A 366 -6.72 2.29 -18.13
N VAL A 367 -5.57 2.71 -17.65
CA VAL A 367 -5.36 3.96 -16.89
C VAL A 367 -3.91 4.40 -17.01
N GLY A 368 -3.67 5.69 -17.25
CA GLY A 368 -2.32 6.22 -17.45
C GLY A 368 -1.46 6.11 -16.18
N LYS A 369 -0.28 5.52 -16.29
CA LYS A 369 0.75 5.41 -15.26
C LYS A 369 0.23 5.04 -13.85
N PRO A 370 -0.46 3.89 -13.67
CA PRO A 370 -0.97 3.47 -12.36
C PRO A 370 0.18 3.10 -11.44
N VAL A 371 0.25 3.71 -10.25
CA VAL A 371 1.36 3.53 -9.31
C VAL A 371 0.94 3.36 -7.86
N CYS A 372 -0.37 3.43 -7.56
CA CYS A 372 -0.92 3.15 -6.24
C CYS A 372 -2.35 2.61 -6.38
N LEU A 373 -2.64 1.47 -5.75
CA LEU A 373 -3.94 0.81 -5.74
C LEU A 373 -4.43 0.69 -4.30
N LYS A 374 -5.58 1.29 -3.99
CA LYS A 374 -6.22 1.21 -2.66
C LYS A 374 -7.69 0.85 -2.80
N TRP A 375 -8.24 0.29 -1.74
CA TRP A 375 -9.64 -0.11 -1.71
C TRP A 375 -10.42 0.76 -0.74
N ALA A 376 -11.67 1.05 -1.11
CA ALA A 376 -12.67 1.62 -0.23
C ALA A 376 -13.98 0.84 -0.35
N GLU A 377 -14.77 0.85 0.71
CA GLU A 377 -16.05 0.16 0.75
C GLU A 377 -17.11 0.94 -0.05
N VAL A 378 -17.98 0.22 -0.76
CA VAL A 378 -19.29 0.71 -1.20
C VAL A 378 -20.22 0.55 -0.01
N GLU A 379 -21.14 1.50 0.23
CA GLU A 379 -22.08 1.45 1.38
C GLU A 379 -22.83 0.13 1.54
#